data_ce16f105c5f48f24f49b1fc2b6ba313c
#
_entry.id   ce16f105c5f48f24f49b1fc2b6ba313c
#
_cell.length_a   1.000
_cell.length_b   1.000
_cell.length_c   1.000
_cell.angle_alpha   90.00
_cell.angle_beta   90.00
_cell.angle_gamma   90.00
#
_symmetry.space_group_name_H-M   'P 1'
#
loop_
_entity.id
_entity.type
_entity.pdbx_description
1 polymer ?
#
loop_
_entity_poly.entity_id
_entity_poly.type
_entity_poly.pdbx_seq_one_letter_code
_entity_poly.pdbx_strand_id
1 'polypeptide(L)'
;MELIHFSAGTSTVEQAMKQLKIARSDIVKSILLFAGDKPVLCILQGDRSIDFQKVRALTNESNVRMATPAEVLANTGFPVGAVTPLSSLPLVFLDSPVAEREKVYAGGGTKETLMLVSVREILSSSHPKVHPISRPK
;
A
#
# COMPACT_ATOMS: atom_id res chain seq x y z
N MET A 1 -10.56 8.94 -8.73
CA MET A 1 -9.19 8.37 -8.87
C MET A 1 -8.70 8.53 -10.31
N GLU A 2 -7.41 8.73 -10.47
CA GLU A 2 -6.82 8.98 -11.78
C GLU A 2 -5.64 8.03 -11.98
N LEU A 3 -5.56 7.40 -13.16
CA LEU A 3 -4.45 6.51 -13.50
C LEU A 3 -3.45 7.27 -14.35
N ILE A 4 -2.17 7.16 -13.97
CA ILE A 4 -1.07 7.82 -14.65
C ILE A 4 -0.14 6.74 -15.18
N HIS A 5 0.02 6.70 -16.50
CA HIS A 5 0.85 5.70 -17.19
C HIS A 5 2.21 6.30 -17.52
N PHE A 6 3.25 5.50 -17.37
CA PHE A 6 4.61 5.89 -17.69
C PHE A 6 5.09 5.09 -18.90
N SER A 7 5.92 5.71 -19.73
CA SER A 7 6.53 5.03 -20.87
C SER A 7 7.56 4.00 -20.39
N ALA A 8 7.92 3.09 -21.29
CA ALA A 8 8.97 2.11 -21.02
C ALA A 8 10.25 2.83 -20.59
N GLY A 9 10.89 2.34 -19.52
CA GLY A 9 12.08 2.96 -18.95
C GLY A 9 11.79 3.88 -17.76
N THR A 10 10.52 4.16 -17.45
CA THR A 10 10.12 4.96 -16.29
C THR A 10 9.39 4.09 -15.26
N SER A 11 9.77 2.83 -15.16
CA SER A 11 9.10 1.87 -14.30
C SER A 11 9.51 1.93 -12.83
N THR A 12 10.52 2.75 -12.47
CA THR A 12 10.95 2.87 -11.09
C THR A 12 10.19 3.98 -10.38
N VAL A 13 10.02 3.81 -9.06
CA VAL A 13 9.38 4.81 -8.21
C VAL A 13 10.14 6.13 -8.27
N GLU A 14 11.49 6.07 -8.28
CA GLU A 14 12.33 7.27 -8.36
C GLU A 14 12.09 8.06 -9.64
N GLN A 15 11.97 7.38 -10.75
CA GLN A 15 11.69 8.03 -12.03
C GLN A 15 10.30 8.67 -12.06
N ALA A 16 9.31 7.98 -11.51
CA ALA A 16 7.96 8.51 -11.39
C ALA A 16 7.92 9.76 -10.51
N MET A 17 8.61 9.73 -9.36
CA MET A 17 8.70 10.90 -8.47
C MET A 17 9.33 12.10 -9.18
N LYS A 18 10.38 11.85 -9.96
CA LYS A 18 11.08 12.91 -10.68
C LYS A 18 10.19 13.55 -11.73
N GLN A 19 9.45 12.74 -12.48
CA GLN A 19 8.54 13.24 -13.51
C GLN A 19 7.37 14.01 -12.94
N LEU A 20 6.80 13.54 -11.83
CA LEU A 20 5.64 14.15 -11.18
C LEU A 20 6.02 15.25 -10.20
N LYS A 21 7.32 15.40 -9.91
CA LYS A 21 7.83 16.37 -8.92
C LYS A 21 7.20 16.16 -7.54
N ILE A 22 7.14 14.92 -7.10
CA ILE A 22 6.58 14.53 -5.81
C ILE A 22 7.65 13.88 -4.95
N ALA A 23 7.39 13.85 -3.64
CA ALA A 23 8.26 13.19 -2.67
C ALA A 23 7.82 11.75 -2.45
N ARG A 24 8.73 10.93 -1.89
CA ARG A 24 8.41 9.55 -1.56
C ARG A 24 7.27 9.46 -0.54
N SER A 25 7.13 10.46 0.33
CA SER A 25 6.03 10.54 1.30
C SER A 25 4.66 10.79 0.64
N ASP A 26 4.64 11.26 -0.60
CA ASP A 26 3.39 11.44 -1.36
C ASP A 26 2.90 10.14 -2.00
N ILE A 27 3.71 9.10 -1.97
CA ILE A 27 3.39 7.79 -2.53
C ILE A 27 3.12 6.84 -1.38
N VAL A 28 2.03 6.08 -1.47
CA VAL A 28 1.77 4.98 -0.54
C VAL A 28 2.10 3.66 -1.20
N LYS A 29 2.53 2.71 -0.39
CA LYS A 29 2.74 1.33 -0.81
C LYS A 29 1.72 0.46 -0.11
N SER A 30 1.20 -0.52 -0.84
CA SER A 30 0.26 -1.49 -0.33
C SER A 30 0.99 -2.82 -0.20
N ILE A 31 1.24 -3.24 1.03
CA ILE A 31 2.05 -4.41 1.35
C ILE A 31 1.14 -5.48 1.94
N LEU A 32 1.18 -6.68 1.36
CA LEU A 32 0.43 -7.82 1.87
C LEU A 32 1.26 -8.57 2.89
N LEU A 33 0.68 -8.75 4.06
CA LEU A 33 1.24 -9.57 5.14
C LEU A 33 0.30 -10.75 5.39
N PHE A 34 0.83 -11.79 6.03
CA PHE A 34 0.01 -12.83 6.64
C PHE A 34 0.15 -12.78 8.14
N ALA A 35 -0.96 -12.59 8.82
CA ALA A 35 -1.06 -12.68 10.28
C ALA A 35 -1.67 -14.05 10.59
N GLY A 36 -0.82 -15.01 10.95
CA GLY A 36 -1.22 -16.40 10.94
C GLY A 36 -1.62 -16.79 9.51
N ASP A 37 -2.83 -17.27 9.33
CA ASP A 37 -3.36 -17.66 8.03
C ASP A 37 -4.11 -16.53 7.29
N LYS A 38 -4.23 -15.36 7.91
CA LYS A 38 -5.07 -14.29 7.39
C LYS A 38 -4.27 -13.30 6.57
N PRO A 39 -4.68 -13.03 5.32
CA PRO A 39 -4.06 -11.96 4.55
C PRO A 39 -4.47 -10.60 5.10
N VAL A 40 -3.49 -9.72 5.25
CA VAL A 40 -3.68 -8.36 5.77
C VAL A 40 -3.00 -7.39 4.83
N LEU A 41 -3.77 -6.48 4.26
CA LEU A 41 -3.20 -5.45 3.40
C LEU A 41 -2.87 -4.22 4.24
N CYS A 42 -1.63 -3.79 4.18
CA CYS A 42 -1.14 -2.63 4.92
C CYS A 42 -0.78 -1.52 3.96
N ILE A 43 -1.38 -0.34 4.15
CA ILE A 43 -1.17 0.83 3.30
C ILE A 43 -0.42 1.86 4.11
N LEU A 44 0.79 2.23 3.68
CA LEU A 44 1.66 3.16 4.40
C LEU A 44 2.46 4.00 3.41
N GLN A 45 3.02 5.11 3.90
CA GLN A 45 3.84 6.00 3.06
C GLN A 45 5.10 5.30 2.60
N GLY A 46 5.56 5.64 1.39
CA GLY A 46 6.70 5.01 0.77
C GLY A 46 8.03 5.23 1.50
N ASP A 47 8.11 6.26 2.33
CA ASP A 47 9.30 6.58 3.13
C ASP A 47 9.28 5.95 4.53
N ARG A 48 8.35 5.05 4.80
CA ARG A 48 8.23 4.38 6.10
C ARG A 48 8.32 2.86 5.92
N SER A 49 8.53 2.15 7.01
CA SER A 49 8.62 0.69 7.03
C SER A 49 7.52 0.11 7.91
N ILE A 50 7.09 -1.11 7.59
CA ILE A 50 6.14 -1.84 8.44
C ILE A 50 6.79 -2.08 9.81
N ASP A 51 6.02 -1.82 10.85
CA ASP A 51 6.38 -2.22 12.21
C ASP A 51 5.62 -3.51 12.55
N PHE A 52 6.32 -4.64 12.45
CA PHE A 52 5.71 -5.95 12.65
C PHE A 52 5.14 -6.13 14.07
N GLN A 53 5.76 -5.50 15.06
CA GLN A 53 5.25 -5.58 16.43
C GLN A 53 3.88 -4.92 16.56
N LYS A 54 3.68 -3.78 15.90
CA LYS A 54 2.38 -3.10 15.89
C LYS A 54 1.32 -3.95 15.21
N VAL A 55 1.66 -4.58 14.10
CA VAL A 55 0.72 -5.45 13.39
C VAL A 55 0.38 -6.69 14.21
N ARG A 56 1.37 -7.30 14.88
CA ARG A 56 1.12 -8.42 15.79
C ARG A 56 0.12 -8.04 16.88
N ALA A 57 0.32 -6.87 17.47
CA ALA A 57 -0.58 -6.40 18.54
C ALA A 57 -2.00 -6.17 18.01
N LEU A 58 -2.14 -5.58 16.84
CA LEU A 58 -3.46 -5.28 16.25
C LEU A 58 -4.21 -6.54 15.82
N THR A 59 -3.50 -7.55 15.35
CA THR A 59 -4.10 -8.79 14.85
C THR A 59 -4.19 -9.88 15.92
N ASN A 60 -3.52 -9.67 17.05
CA ASN A 60 -3.40 -10.67 18.12
C ASN A 60 -2.78 -11.98 17.60
N GLU A 61 -1.83 -11.85 16.66
CA GLU A 61 -1.13 -12.97 16.07
C GLU A 61 0.37 -12.81 16.31
N SER A 62 1.03 -13.85 16.81
CA SER A 62 2.47 -13.81 17.01
C SER A 62 3.24 -14.00 15.71
N ASN A 63 2.67 -14.73 14.76
CA ASN A 63 3.31 -15.01 13.48
C ASN A 63 2.79 -14.05 12.42
N VAL A 64 3.55 -12.99 12.15
CA VAL A 64 3.25 -12.04 11.08
C VAL A 64 4.45 -11.99 10.16
N ARG A 65 4.22 -12.21 8.87
CA ARG A 65 5.27 -12.26 7.84
C ARG A 65 4.86 -11.56 6.57
N MET A 66 5.84 -11.20 5.76
CA MET A 66 5.58 -10.72 4.41
C MET A 66 5.02 -11.85 3.55
N ALA A 67 4.05 -11.52 2.72
CA ALA A 67 3.59 -12.46 1.70
C ALA A 67 4.66 -12.63 0.62
N THR A 68 4.73 -13.82 0.04
CA THR A 68 5.57 -14.07 -1.13
C THR A 68 4.96 -13.40 -2.37
N PRO A 69 5.74 -13.18 -3.44
CA PRO A 69 5.17 -12.62 -4.68
C PRO A 69 4.00 -13.43 -5.23
N ALA A 70 4.07 -14.76 -5.15
CA ALA A 70 2.97 -15.63 -5.60
C ALA A 70 1.71 -15.41 -4.75
N GLU A 71 1.88 -15.27 -3.43
CA GLU A 71 0.77 -14.99 -2.53
C GLU A 71 0.16 -13.61 -2.78
N VAL A 72 0.98 -12.61 -3.07
CA VAL A 72 0.50 -11.27 -3.40
C VAL A 72 -0.40 -11.34 -4.64
N LEU A 73 0.07 -11.97 -5.71
CA LEU A 73 -0.70 -12.10 -6.94
C LEU A 73 -2.00 -12.87 -6.71
N ALA A 74 -1.94 -13.98 -5.97
CA ALA A 74 -3.10 -14.83 -5.72
C ALA A 74 -4.17 -14.12 -4.90
N ASN A 75 -3.77 -13.28 -3.93
CA ASN A 75 -4.71 -12.63 -3.01
C ASN A 75 -5.17 -11.25 -3.47
N THR A 76 -4.39 -10.54 -4.27
CA THR A 76 -4.71 -9.17 -4.69
C THR A 76 -5.07 -9.07 -6.16
N GLY A 77 -4.63 -10.01 -6.98
CA GLY A 77 -4.76 -9.94 -8.43
C GLY A 77 -3.70 -9.06 -9.10
N PHE A 78 -2.75 -8.52 -8.33
CA PHE A 78 -1.70 -7.64 -8.86
C PHE A 78 -0.33 -8.16 -8.45
N PRO A 79 0.71 -7.90 -9.26
CA PRO A 79 2.08 -8.24 -8.88
C PRO A 79 2.59 -7.30 -7.78
N VAL A 80 3.63 -7.73 -7.09
CA VAL A 80 4.33 -6.91 -6.09
C VAL A 80 4.72 -5.56 -6.71
N GLY A 81 4.47 -4.48 -5.98
CA GLY A 81 4.76 -3.12 -6.44
C GLY A 81 3.65 -2.47 -7.26
N ALA A 82 2.67 -3.26 -7.71
CA ALA A 82 1.55 -2.75 -8.49
C ALA A 82 0.21 -2.85 -7.74
N VAL A 83 0.21 -3.35 -6.51
CA VAL A 83 -0.99 -3.52 -5.70
C VAL A 83 -1.62 -2.15 -5.43
N THR A 84 -2.93 -2.06 -5.66
CA THR A 84 -3.65 -0.80 -5.41
C THR A 84 -4.16 -0.75 -3.97
N PRO A 85 -4.40 0.47 -3.43
CA PRO A 85 -4.99 0.59 -2.10
C PRO A 85 -6.49 0.35 -2.06
N LEU A 86 -7.12 0.15 -3.21
CA LEU A 86 -8.53 -0.18 -3.32
C LEU A 86 -8.66 -1.70 -3.30
N SER A 87 -9.07 -2.25 -2.16
CA SER A 87 -9.01 -3.69 -1.92
C SER A 87 -10.33 -4.20 -1.35
N SER A 88 -10.68 -5.43 -1.73
CA SER A 88 -11.82 -6.15 -1.17
C SER A 88 -11.40 -7.17 -0.11
N LEU A 89 -10.14 -7.19 0.30
CA LEU A 89 -9.68 -8.10 1.34
C LEU A 89 -10.40 -7.81 2.66
N PRO A 90 -10.68 -8.84 3.48
CA PRO A 90 -11.41 -8.66 4.72
C PRO A 90 -10.70 -7.78 5.74
N LEU A 91 -9.36 -7.73 5.73
CA LEU A 91 -8.60 -6.95 6.69
C LEU A 91 -7.62 -6.04 5.97
N VAL A 92 -7.85 -4.74 6.07
CA VAL A 92 -6.99 -3.69 5.51
C VAL A 92 -6.67 -2.71 6.63
N PHE A 93 -5.39 -2.42 6.82
CA PHE A 93 -4.93 -1.36 7.71
C PHE A 93 -4.43 -0.17 6.92
N LEU A 94 -4.91 1.01 7.28
CA LEU A 94 -4.41 2.27 6.75
C LEU A 94 -3.58 2.95 7.83
N ASP A 95 -2.30 3.20 7.54
CA ASP A 95 -1.40 3.82 8.52
C ASP A 95 -1.90 5.22 8.87
N SER A 96 -1.84 5.58 10.16
CA SER A 96 -2.37 6.83 10.65
C SER A 96 -1.87 8.07 9.88
N PRO A 97 -0.58 8.19 9.52
CA PRO A 97 -0.14 9.34 8.73
C PRO A 97 -0.80 9.45 7.35
N VAL A 98 -1.14 8.33 6.73
CA VAL A 98 -1.82 8.34 5.43
C VAL A 98 -3.24 8.88 5.58
N ALA A 99 -3.91 8.51 6.66
CA ALA A 99 -5.29 8.92 6.90
C ALA A 99 -5.44 10.44 7.04
N GLU A 100 -4.36 11.15 7.35
CA GLU A 100 -4.36 12.60 7.50
C GLU A 100 -4.18 13.33 6.16
N ARG A 101 -3.89 12.61 5.09
CA ARG A 101 -3.72 13.20 3.77
C ARG A 101 -5.03 13.25 3.00
N GLU A 102 -5.12 14.19 2.08
CA GLU A 102 -6.28 14.30 1.18
C GLU A 102 -6.14 13.35 0.00
N LYS A 103 -4.98 13.36 -0.65
CA LYS A 103 -4.68 12.57 -1.84
C LYS A 103 -3.30 11.94 -1.72
N VAL A 104 -3.15 10.77 -2.36
CA VAL A 104 -1.87 10.06 -2.41
C VAL A 104 -1.70 9.42 -3.77
N TYR A 105 -0.45 9.18 -4.15
CA TYR A 105 -0.11 8.33 -5.29
C TYR A 105 0.09 6.92 -4.79
N ALA A 106 -0.34 5.95 -5.57
CA ALA A 106 -0.30 4.54 -5.17
C ALA A 106 -0.06 3.64 -6.37
N GLY A 107 0.15 2.36 -6.13
CA GLY A 107 0.20 1.37 -7.19
C GLY A 107 -1.07 1.39 -8.01
N GLY A 108 -0.95 1.32 -9.33
CA GLY A 108 -2.07 1.44 -10.25
C GLY A 108 -2.42 0.16 -10.99
N GLY A 109 -1.93 -1.00 -10.54
CA GLY A 109 -2.27 -2.29 -11.13
C GLY A 109 -1.21 -2.84 -12.08
N THR A 110 -0.34 -2.01 -12.61
CA THR A 110 0.82 -2.44 -13.40
C THR A 110 2.06 -1.68 -12.94
N LYS A 111 3.24 -2.18 -13.33
CA LYS A 111 4.51 -1.57 -12.95
C LYS A 111 4.73 -0.19 -13.57
N GLU A 112 4.03 0.11 -14.66
CA GLU A 112 4.13 1.38 -15.38
C GLU A 112 3.00 2.35 -15.04
N THR A 113 2.18 2.04 -14.05
CA THR A 113 0.99 2.85 -13.74
C THR A 113 0.98 3.23 -12.28
N LEU A 114 0.81 4.52 -12.01
CA LEU A 114 0.47 5.03 -10.69
C LEU A 114 -0.99 5.47 -10.67
N MET A 115 -1.58 5.40 -9.52
CA MET A 115 -2.93 5.86 -9.26
C MET A 115 -2.85 7.10 -8.38
N LEU A 116 -3.48 8.19 -8.79
CA LEU A 116 -3.74 9.32 -7.90
C LEU A 116 -5.13 9.11 -7.32
N VAL A 117 -5.21 8.94 -6.03
CA VAL A 117 -6.45 8.55 -5.35
C VAL A 117 -6.63 9.36 -4.07
N SER A 118 -7.87 9.72 -3.77
CA SER A 118 -8.16 10.40 -2.51
C SER A 118 -8.20 9.37 -1.37
N VAL A 119 -7.83 9.81 -0.18
CA VAL A 119 -7.94 8.97 1.02
C VAL A 119 -9.42 8.62 1.26
N ARG A 120 -10.33 9.54 0.94
CA ARG A 120 -11.77 9.26 1.04
C ARG A 120 -12.19 8.06 0.18
N GLU A 121 -11.66 7.95 -1.04
CA GLU A 121 -11.94 6.80 -1.90
C GLU A 121 -11.40 5.51 -1.31
N ILE A 122 -10.20 5.55 -0.70
CA ILE A 122 -9.64 4.38 -0.01
C ILE A 122 -10.56 3.96 1.14
N LEU A 123 -10.99 4.93 1.95
CA LEU A 123 -11.86 4.65 3.10
C LEU A 123 -13.18 4.02 2.66
N SER A 124 -13.79 4.53 1.58
CA SER A 124 -15.09 4.03 1.13
C SER A 124 -15.01 2.70 0.38
N SER A 125 -13.90 2.43 -0.32
CA SER A 125 -13.75 1.20 -1.12
C SER A 125 -13.18 0.04 -0.34
N SER A 126 -12.19 0.29 0.51
CA SER A 126 -11.45 -0.77 1.21
C SER A 126 -11.89 -0.95 2.65
N HIS A 127 -12.64 -0.01 3.19
CA HIS A 127 -13.09 -0.01 4.59
C HIS A 127 -11.95 -0.33 5.57
N PRO A 128 -10.80 0.36 5.45
CA PRO A 128 -9.64 0.03 6.27
C PRO A 128 -9.85 0.44 7.72
N LYS A 129 -9.13 -0.25 8.60
CA LYS A 129 -8.97 0.19 9.99
C LYS A 129 -7.75 1.10 10.05
N VAL A 130 -7.92 2.28 10.62
CA VAL A 130 -6.84 3.26 10.74
C VAL A 130 -6.11 3.03 12.07
N HIS A 131 -4.84 2.69 11.97
CA HIS A 131 -3.97 2.45 13.13
C HIS A 131 -2.53 2.79 12.76
N PRO A 132 -1.68 3.15 13.73
CA PRO A 132 -0.25 3.24 13.45
C PRO A 132 0.32 1.84 13.22
N ILE A 133 0.85 1.61 12.02
CA ILE A 133 1.41 0.31 11.62
C ILE A 133 2.84 0.43 11.10
N SER A 134 3.39 1.63 11.07
CA SER A 134 4.70 1.86 10.50
C SER A 134 5.66 2.49 11.49
N ARG A 135 6.92 2.51 11.08
CA ARG A 135 8.01 3.20 11.78
C ARG A 135 8.86 3.95 10.75
N PRO A 136 9.63 4.97 11.17
CA PRO A 136 10.58 5.61 10.27
C PRO A 136 11.58 4.60 9.71
N LYS A 137 11.97 4.83 8.47
CA LYS A 137 13.03 4.03 7.86
C LYS A 137 14.37 4.33 8.50
#